data_3e2a7620d66538c20070086ac16c3a2e
#
_entry.id   3e2a7620d66538c20070086ac16c3a2e
#
_cell.length_a   1.000
_cell.length_b   1.000
_cell.length_c   1.000
_cell.angle_alpha   90.00
_cell.angle_beta   90.00
_cell.angle_gamma   90.00
#
_symmetry.space_group_name_H-M   'P 1'
#
loop_
_entity.id
_entity.type
_entity.pdbx_description
1 polymer ?
#
loop_
_entity_poly.entity_id
_entity_poly.type
_entity_poly.pdbx_seq_one_letter_code
_entity_poly.pdbx_strand_id
1 'polypeptide(L)'
;MRGVQLPAAGPRFFTWDPLLHRRPDRPGRRWGTDFLVRKVLGVVSGYAGAHPSAPRLGIGDLSRRRGGTFGPRHASHQNGLDVDVYYPRRDRRQRPPLVAGQIEHRLAQDLVDRFVAAGASLVFVGPNTRLTGPPGIVQVLWNHDNHLHARFENPGHT
;
A
#
# COMPACT_ATOMS: atom_id res chain seq x y z
N MET A 1 -17.26 0.56 11.82
CA MET A 1 -16.18 -0.38 11.46
C MET A 1 -15.41 -0.80 12.70
N ARG A 2 -15.21 -2.09 12.86
CA ARG A 2 -14.35 -2.61 13.93
C ARG A 2 -12.93 -2.68 13.38
N GLY A 3 -12.09 -1.75 13.80
CA GLY A 3 -10.74 -1.62 13.25
C GLY A 3 -9.70 -2.46 13.97
N VAL A 4 -8.71 -2.90 13.20
CA VAL A 4 -7.48 -3.53 13.68
C VAL A 4 -6.33 -2.60 13.30
N GLN A 5 -5.41 -2.37 14.23
CA GLN A 5 -4.28 -1.50 13.95
C GLN A 5 -3.12 -2.28 13.36
N LEU A 6 -2.60 -1.79 12.23
CA LEU A 6 -1.34 -2.29 11.69
C LEU A 6 -0.21 -1.84 12.61
N PRO A 7 0.74 -2.73 12.97
CA PRO A 7 1.91 -2.32 13.76
C PRO A 7 2.70 -1.21 13.08
N ALA A 8 3.42 -0.41 13.87
CA ALA A 8 4.24 0.70 13.36
C ALA A 8 5.33 0.22 12.41
N ALA A 9 5.86 -0.97 12.64
CA ALA A 9 6.85 -1.63 11.80
C ALA A 9 6.89 -3.11 12.13
N GLY A 10 7.51 -3.87 11.27
CA GLY A 10 7.81 -5.28 11.46
C GLY A 10 9.15 -5.64 10.83
N PRO A 11 9.55 -6.92 10.84
CA PRO A 11 10.83 -7.33 10.24
C PRO A 11 10.86 -7.16 8.73
N ARG A 12 9.70 -7.04 8.08
CA ARG A 12 9.59 -7.03 6.62
C ARG A 12 8.91 -5.79 6.07
N PHE A 13 8.46 -4.87 6.93
CA PHE A 13 7.85 -3.60 6.52
C PHE A 13 8.14 -2.50 7.54
N PHE A 14 8.05 -1.28 7.06
CA PHE A 14 7.97 -0.08 7.90
C PHE A 14 6.71 0.68 7.52
N THR A 15 6.25 1.59 8.38
CA THR A 15 5.19 2.53 8.03
C THR A 15 5.76 3.93 7.86
N TRP A 16 5.12 4.72 7.02
CA TRP A 16 5.61 6.04 6.65
C TRP A 16 4.51 7.08 6.83
N ASP A 17 4.85 8.19 7.48
CA ASP A 17 3.97 9.35 7.61
C ASP A 17 4.19 10.30 6.42
N PRO A 18 3.21 10.39 5.50
CA PRO A 18 3.39 11.21 4.30
C PRO A 18 3.35 12.71 4.58
N LEU A 19 2.81 13.13 5.73
CA LEU A 19 2.77 14.52 6.14
C LEU A 19 4.07 14.95 6.81
N LEU A 20 4.56 14.16 7.75
CA LEU A 20 5.76 14.48 8.52
C LEU A 20 7.05 13.97 7.86
N HIS A 21 6.94 13.21 6.76
CA HIS A 21 8.06 12.67 6.00
C HIS A 21 9.04 11.87 6.88
N ARG A 22 8.49 10.95 7.68
CA ARG A 22 9.29 10.12 8.59
C ARG A 22 8.59 8.80 8.91
N ARG A 23 9.35 7.88 9.49
CA ARG A 23 8.84 6.63 10.07
C ARG A 23 8.62 6.81 11.56
N PRO A 24 7.62 6.15 12.15
CA PRO A 24 6.51 5.44 11.52
C PRO A 24 5.37 6.37 11.10
N ASP A 25 4.36 5.82 10.42
CA ASP A 25 3.11 6.54 10.21
C ASP A 25 2.40 6.76 11.55
N ARG A 26 1.59 7.81 11.61
CA ARG A 26 0.83 8.16 12.83
C ARG A 26 -0.11 7.03 13.22
N PRO A 27 -0.23 6.75 14.54
CA PRO A 27 -1.08 5.64 15.00
C PRO A 27 -2.52 5.72 14.49
N GLY A 28 -3.09 6.91 14.42
CA GLY A 28 -4.45 7.12 13.96
C GLY A 28 -4.69 6.78 12.48
N ARG A 29 -3.64 6.61 11.70
CA ARG A 29 -3.72 6.32 10.26
C ARG A 29 -3.37 4.88 9.89
N ARG A 30 -3.16 4.03 10.89
CA ARG A 30 -2.77 2.63 10.68
C ARG A 30 -3.90 1.65 11.00
N TRP A 31 -5.16 2.06 10.84
CA TRP A 31 -6.32 1.23 11.14
C TRP A 31 -6.97 0.73 9.87
N GLY A 32 -7.34 -0.54 9.85
CA GLY A 32 -8.11 -1.15 8.79
C GLY A 32 -9.03 -2.23 9.33
N THR A 33 -9.82 -2.83 8.48
CA THR A 33 -10.56 -4.04 8.85
C THR A 33 -9.56 -5.16 9.10
N ASP A 34 -9.95 -6.15 9.89
CA ASP A 34 -9.13 -7.34 10.09
C ASP A 34 -8.80 -8.01 8.75
N PHE A 35 -9.77 -8.04 7.85
CA PHE A 35 -9.59 -8.57 6.49
C PHE A 35 -8.49 -7.82 5.73
N LEU A 36 -8.53 -6.48 5.71
CA LEU A 36 -7.51 -5.68 5.02
C LEU A 36 -6.12 -5.90 5.63
N VAL A 37 -6.01 -5.80 6.96
CA VAL A 37 -4.71 -5.94 7.63
C VAL A 37 -4.10 -7.31 7.36
N ARG A 38 -4.89 -8.37 7.39
CA ARG A 38 -4.41 -9.72 7.02
C ARG A 38 -3.96 -9.80 5.56
N LYS A 39 -4.68 -9.17 4.64
CA LYS A 39 -4.29 -9.13 3.22
C LYS A 39 -2.97 -8.40 3.03
N VAL A 40 -2.81 -7.25 3.66
CA VAL A 40 -1.56 -6.47 3.58
C VAL A 40 -0.38 -7.27 4.13
N LEU A 41 -0.52 -7.86 5.32
CA LEU A 41 0.54 -8.67 5.93
C LEU A 41 0.85 -9.90 5.09
N GLY A 42 -0.14 -10.53 4.47
CA GLY A 42 0.05 -11.66 3.57
C GLY A 42 0.84 -11.28 2.32
N VAL A 43 0.52 -10.14 1.71
CA VAL A 43 1.27 -9.62 0.55
C VAL A 43 2.71 -9.30 0.93
N VAL A 44 2.91 -8.61 2.07
CA VAL A 44 4.25 -8.29 2.58
C VAL A 44 5.07 -9.55 2.80
N SER A 45 4.48 -10.57 3.44
CA SER A 45 5.15 -11.83 3.73
C SER A 45 5.53 -12.57 2.44
N GLY A 46 4.63 -12.65 1.48
CA GLY A 46 4.91 -13.30 0.19
C GLY A 46 5.98 -12.57 -0.60
N TYR A 47 5.92 -11.24 -0.64
CA TYR A 47 6.94 -10.42 -1.27
C TYR A 47 8.33 -10.64 -0.64
N ALA A 48 8.40 -10.58 0.68
CA ALA A 48 9.66 -10.77 1.38
C ALA A 48 10.23 -12.19 1.22
N GLY A 49 9.36 -13.19 1.15
CA GLY A 49 9.77 -14.57 0.90
C GLY A 49 10.35 -14.77 -0.51
N ALA A 50 9.79 -14.08 -1.50
CA ALA A 50 10.28 -14.13 -2.88
C ALA A 50 11.54 -13.26 -3.08
N HIS A 51 11.72 -12.23 -2.26
CA HIS A 51 12.82 -11.27 -2.36
C HIS A 51 13.54 -11.11 -1.02
N PRO A 52 14.22 -12.15 -0.52
CA PRO A 52 14.75 -12.15 0.85
C PRO A 52 15.84 -11.10 1.08
N SER A 53 16.50 -10.64 0.03
CA SER A 53 17.50 -9.59 0.12
C SER A 53 16.97 -8.18 -0.12
N ALA A 54 15.68 -8.03 -0.44
CA ALA A 54 15.07 -6.72 -0.65
C ALA A 54 14.90 -5.99 0.69
N PRO A 55 15.00 -4.64 0.69
CA PRO A 55 14.66 -3.84 1.87
C PRO A 55 13.19 -4.02 2.28
N ARG A 56 12.87 -3.65 3.51
CA ARG A 56 11.49 -3.65 3.99
C ARG A 56 10.61 -2.78 3.10
N LEU A 57 9.37 -3.23 2.88
CA LEU A 57 8.36 -2.45 2.17
C LEU A 57 7.83 -1.30 3.03
N GLY A 58 7.58 -0.17 2.41
CA GLY A 58 6.93 0.98 3.06
C GLY A 58 5.42 0.93 2.91
N ILE A 59 4.72 0.91 4.03
CA ILE A 59 3.26 0.98 4.08
C ILE A 59 2.87 2.42 4.46
N GLY A 60 2.00 3.02 3.67
CA GLY A 60 1.46 4.35 3.95
C GLY A 60 0.14 4.29 4.70
N ASP A 61 -0.74 5.23 4.41
CA ASP A 61 -2.01 5.35 5.12
C ASP A 61 -2.95 4.18 4.83
N LEU A 62 -3.63 3.71 5.88
CA LEU A 62 -4.78 2.84 5.79
C LEU A 62 -6.04 3.67 6.03
N SER A 63 -6.59 3.63 7.24
CA SER A 63 -7.74 4.45 7.61
C SER A 63 -7.62 4.93 9.05
N ARG A 64 -8.63 5.61 9.56
CA ARG A 64 -8.75 5.95 10.98
C ARG A 64 -9.42 4.82 11.74
N ARG A 65 -9.16 4.74 13.05
CA ARG A 65 -9.66 3.67 13.94
C ARG A 65 -11.14 3.32 13.75
N ARG A 66 -11.98 4.34 13.54
CA ARG A 66 -13.44 4.17 13.36
C ARG A 66 -13.88 4.43 11.93
N GLY A 67 -12.93 4.44 10.98
CA GLY A 67 -13.19 4.90 9.63
C GLY A 67 -13.32 6.41 9.57
N GLY A 68 -14.00 6.91 8.56
CA GLY A 68 -14.24 8.33 8.39
C GLY A 68 -13.17 9.05 7.56
N THR A 69 -13.34 10.33 7.39
CA THR A 69 -12.59 11.14 6.43
C THR A 69 -11.21 11.52 6.96
N PHE A 70 -10.19 11.38 6.10
CA PHE A 70 -8.85 11.96 6.35
C PHE A 70 -8.76 13.41 5.87
N GLY A 71 -9.79 13.89 5.20
CA GLY A 71 -9.83 15.16 4.51
C GLY A 71 -10.10 14.97 3.02
N PRO A 72 -10.17 16.04 2.23
CA PRO A 72 -10.66 15.98 0.85
C PRO A 72 -9.83 15.12 -0.11
N ARG A 73 -8.58 14.78 0.26
CA ARG A 73 -7.68 13.97 -0.58
C ARG A 73 -7.69 12.47 -0.28
N HIS A 74 -8.49 12.04 0.70
CA HIS A 74 -8.46 10.64 1.21
C HIS A 74 -9.85 10.02 1.24
N ALA A 75 -10.66 10.31 0.22
CA ALA A 75 -12.06 9.83 0.18
C ALA A 75 -12.16 8.29 0.22
N SER A 76 -11.19 7.57 -0.36
CA SER A 76 -11.22 6.11 -0.45
C SER A 76 -10.75 5.40 0.82
N HIS A 77 -10.08 6.08 1.76
CA HIS A 77 -9.57 5.47 3.00
C HIS A 77 -10.58 5.49 4.15
N GLN A 78 -11.88 5.64 3.86
CA GLN A 78 -12.88 5.83 4.90
C GLN A 78 -13.44 4.55 5.50
N ASN A 79 -13.41 3.45 4.77
CA ASN A 79 -14.07 2.20 5.15
C ASN A 79 -13.11 1.08 5.60
N GLY A 80 -11.82 1.35 5.70
CA GLY A 80 -10.83 0.39 6.19
C GLY A 80 -10.49 -0.73 5.21
N LEU A 81 -10.73 -0.53 3.91
CA LEU A 81 -10.47 -1.50 2.85
C LEU A 81 -9.41 -1.05 1.85
N ASP A 82 -8.75 0.07 2.13
CA ASP A 82 -7.77 0.69 1.26
C ASP A 82 -6.41 0.79 1.96
N VAL A 83 -5.35 0.69 1.18
CA VAL A 83 -3.97 0.83 1.66
C VAL A 83 -3.10 1.48 0.59
N ASP A 84 -2.23 2.40 1.00
CA ASP A 84 -1.15 2.92 0.18
C ASP A 84 0.13 2.14 0.50
N VAL A 85 0.84 1.70 -0.54
CA VAL A 85 2.13 1.01 -0.41
C VAL A 85 3.14 1.70 -1.31
N TYR A 86 4.24 2.14 -0.73
CA TYR A 86 5.28 2.84 -1.48
C TYR A 86 6.08 1.85 -2.31
N TYR A 87 6.44 2.26 -3.53
CA TYR A 87 7.26 1.42 -4.39
C TYR A 87 8.67 1.27 -3.81
N PRO A 88 9.28 0.07 -3.92
CA PRO A 88 10.67 -0.12 -3.55
C PRO A 88 11.60 0.71 -4.45
N ARG A 89 12.67 1.25 -3.87
CA ARG A 89 13.62 2.11 -4.56
C ARG A 89 14.82 1.33 -5.08
N ARG A 90 15.37 1.81 -6.19
CA ARG A 90 16.61 1.25 -6.77
C ARG A 90 17.80 1.39 -5.82
N ASP A 91 17.86 2.50 -5.06
CA ASP A 91 18.93 2.77 -4.10
C ASP A 91 18.77 2.01 -2.77
N ARG A 92 17.72 1.20 -2.63
CA ARG A 92 17.41 0.36 -1.47
C ARG A 92 17.07 1.13 -0.20
N ARG A 93 16.85 2.42 -0.27
CA ARG A 93 16.46 3.22 0.89
C ARG A 93 15.03 2.93 1.30
N GLN A 94 14.81 2.90 2.62
CA GLN A 94 13.49 2.65 3.22
C GLN A 94 12.72 3.95 3.39
N ARG A 95 12.36 4.55 2.27
CA ARG A 95 11.58 5.78 2.16
C ARG A 95 10.91 5.82 0.78
N PRO A 96 9.83 6.62 0.62
CA PRO A 96 9.16 6.70 -0.67
C PRO A 96 10.07 7.23 -1.77
N PRO A 97 9.88 6.77 -3.03
CA PRO A 97 10.50 7.42 -4.16
C PRO A 97 10.05 8.88 -4.27
N LEU A 98 10.93 9.76 -4.72
CA LEU A 98 10.58 11.15 -5.02
C LEU A 98 10.06 11.30 -6.46
N VAL A 99 10.53 10.44 -7.36
CA VAL A 99 10.14 10.42 -8.77
C VAL A 99 10.10 8.97 -9.26
N ALA A 100 9.36 8.71 -10.34
CA ALA A 100 9.18 7.36 -10.90
C ALA A 100 10.53 6.72 -11.30
N GLY A 101 11.52 7.51 -11.72
CA GLY A 101 12.84 7.00 -12.08
C GLY A 101 13.62 6.34 -10.94
N GLN A 102 13.22 6.58 -9.68
CA GLN A 102 13.84 5.95 -8.51
C GLN A 102 13.25 4.58 -8.16
N ILE A 103 12.18 4.18 -8.84
CA ILE A 103 11.50 2.92 -8.57
C ILE A 103 12.34 1.74 -9.07
N GLU A 104 12.49 0.70 -8.24
CA GLU A 104 12.96 -0.61 -8.71
C GLU A 104 11.78 -1.30 -9.40
N HIS A 105 11.69 -1.20 -10.72
CA HIS A 105 10.51 -1.57 -11.49
C HIS A 105 10.12 -3.04 -11.34
N ARG A 106 11.09 -3.95 -11.35
CA ARG A 106 10.80 -5.39 -11.22
C ARG A 106 10.14 -5.74 -9.89
N LEU A 107 10.64 -5.14 -8.81
CA LEU A 107 10.05 -5.35 -7.48
C LEU A 107 8.69 -4.68 -7.36
N ALA A 108 8.54 -3.49 -7.92
CA ALA A 108 7.26 -2.78 -7.91
C ALA A 108 6.20 -3.52 -8.72
N GLN A 109 6.56 -4.07 -9.88
CA GLN A 109 5.63 -4.87 -10.68
C GLN A 109 5.22 -6.16 -9.96
N ASP A 110 6.16 -6.85 -9.31
CA ASP A 110 5.84 -8.02 -8.50
C ASP A 110 4.87 -7.67 -7.37
N LEU A 111 5.08 -6.51 -6.73
CA LEU A 111 4.19 -6.04 -5.66
C LEU A 111 2.76 -5.81 -6.18
N VAL A 112 2.61 -5.15 -7.33
CA VAL A 112 1.31 -4.98 -8.00
C VAL A 112 0.66 -6.33 -8.25
N ASP A 113 1.41 -7.27 -8.83
CA ASP A 113 0.92 -8.61 -9.17
C ASP A 113 0.46 -9.36 -7.92
N ARG A 114 1.14 -9.19 -6.79
CA ARG A 114 0.76 -9.83 -5.53
C ARG A 114 -0.52 -9.26 -4.94
N PHE A 115 -0.75 -7.96 -5.05
CA PHE A 115 -2.02 -7.38 -4.65
C PHE A 115 -3.18 -7.88 -5.52
N VAL A 116 -2.97 -7.98 -6.82
CA VAL A 116 -3.96 -8.55 -7.73
C VAL A 116 -4.25 -10.01 -7.36
N ALA A 117 -3.21 -10.82 -7.14
CA ALA A 117 -3.36 -12.23 -6.77
C ALA A 117 -4.04 -12.40 -5.40
N ALA A 118 -3.87 -11.45 -4.49
CA ALA A 118 -4.53 -11.45 -3.17
C ALA A 118 -6.00 -11.09 -3.25
N GLY A 119 -6.50 -10.68 -4.42
CA GLY A 119 -7.90 -10.36 -4.65
C GLY A 119 -8.26 -8.89 -4.56
N ALA A 120 -7.28 -7.98 -4.69
CA ALA A 120 -7.59 -6.56 -4.77
C ALA A 120 -8.57 -6.30 -5.93
N SER A 121 -9.62 -5.54 -5.65
CA SER A 121 -10.59 -5.15 -6.67
C SER A 121 -10.09 -3.99 -7.53
N LEU A 122 -9.14 -3.23 -7.00
CA LEU A 122 -8.58 -2.06 -7.66
C LEU A 122 -7.16 -1.82 -7.18
N VAL A 123 -6.25 -1.54 -8.11
CA VAL A 123 -4.88 -1.09 -7.81
C VAL A 123 -4.59 0.11 -8.69
N PHE A 124 -4.46 1.30 -8.09
CA PHE A 124 -4.03 2.49 -8.81
C PHE A 124 -2.52 2.55 -8.84
N VAL A 125 -1.98 2.86 -10.02
CA VAL A 125 -0.55 3.08 -10.26
C VAL A 125 -0.34 4.41 -10.99
N GLY A 126 0.84 4.98 -10.88
CA GLY A 126 1.11 6.28 -11.49
C GLY A 126 1.33 6.23 -13.00
N PRO A 127 1.12 7.37 -13.69
CA PRO A 127 1.24 7.42 -15.15
C PRO A 127 2.66 7.25 -15.67
N ASN A 128 3.67 7.49 -14.83
CA ASN A 128 5.08 7.41 -15.25
C ASN A 128 5.78 6.14 -14.77
N THR A 129 5.06 5.23 -14.10
CA THR A 129 5.66 4.03 -13.48
C THR A 129 5.86 2.88 -14.46
N ARG A 130 5.09 2.83 -15.54
CA ARG A 130 5.02 1.71 -16.47
C ARG A 130 4.61 0.38 -15.83
N LEU A 131 3.92 0.46 -14.69
CA LEU A 131 3.35 -0.72 -14.03
C LEU A 131 2.04 -1.08 -14.72
N THR A 132 1.79 -2.39 -14.87
CA THR A 132 0.65 -2.90 -15.61
C THR A 132 -0.04 -4.02 -14.85
N GLY A 133 -1.22 -4.41 -15.33
CA GLY A 133 -1.97 -5.53 -14.78
C GLY A 133 -3.30 -5.71 -15.49
N PRO A 134 -4.19 -6.57 -14.96
CA PRO A 134 -5.48 -6.84 -15.59
C PRO A 134 -6.29 -5.56 -15.81
N PRO A 135 -6.86 -5.36 -17.01
CA PRO A 135 -7.74 -4.21 -17.27
C PRO A 135 -8.90 -4.16 -16.28
N GLY A 136 -9.24 -2.96 -15.84
CA GLY A 136 -10.32 -2.75 -14.86
C GLY A 136 -9.89 -2.95 -13.41
N ILE A 137 -8.78 -3.65 -13.14
CA ILE A 137 -8.22 -3.82 -11.81
C ILE A 137 -7.04 -2.87 -11.63
N VAL A 138 -6.00 -3.00 -12.44
CA VAL A 138 -4.87 -2.07 -12.41
C VAL A 138 -5.18 -0.89 -13.32
N GLN A 139 -5.26 0.30 -12.73
CA GLN A 139 -5.64 1.52 -13.43
C GLN A 139 -4.63 2.62 -13.15
N VAL A 140 -4.36 3.43 -14.17
CA VAL A 140 -3.47 4.58 -14.05
C VAL A 140 -4.23 5.75 -13.43
N LEU A 141 -3.64 6.35 -12.40
CA LEU A 141 -4.19 7.55 -11.77
C LEU A 141 -3.04 8.51 -11.46
N TRP A 142 -3.25 9.80 -11.75
CA TRP A 142 -2.27 10.82 -11.39
C TRP A 142 -1.99 10.79 -9.88
N ASN A 143 -0.86 11.32 -9.45
CA ASN A 143 -0.49 11.35 -8.05
C ASN A 143 -0.17 9.97 -7.44
N HIS A 144 0.14 8.97 -8.28
CA HIS A 144 0.50 7.62 -7.83
C HIS A 144 1.87 7.17 -8.37
N ASP A 145 2.78 8.13 -8.62
CA ASP A 145 4.13 7.79 -9.10
C ASP A 145 5.09 7.33 -7.98
N ASN A 146 4.73 7.50 -6.72
CA ASN A 146 5.56 7.04 -5.60
C ASN A 146 4.95 5.90 -4.79
N HIS A 147 3.68 5.58 -5.01
CA HIS A 147 2.97 4.51 -4.31
C HIS A 147 1.87 3.91 -5.17
N LEU A 148 1.52 2.68 -4.89
CA LEU A 148 0.26 2.11 -5.36
C LEU A 148 -0.82 2.32 -4.29
N HIS A 149 -2.06 2.35 -4.73
CA HIS A 149 -3.25 2.34 -3.85
C HIS A 149 -4.04 1.07 -4.16
N ALA A 150 -4.18 0.20 -3.19
CA ALA A 150 -4.95 -1.04 -3.35
C ALA A 150 -6.25 -0.96 -2.55
N ARG A 151 -7.33 -1.42 -3.18
CA ARG A 151 -8.65 -1.55 -2.55
C ARG A 151 -9.09 -3.01 -2.57
N PHE A 152 -9.67 -3.46 -1.48
CA PHE A 152 -10.34 -4.74 -1.38
C PHE A 152 -11.83 -4.53 -1.14
N GLU A 153 -12.64 -5.47 -1.63
CA GLU A 153 -14.06 -5.48 -1.31
C GLU A 153 -14.31 -6.23 -0.01
N ASN A 154 -15.33 -5.80 0.72
CA ASN A 154 -15.72 -6.48 1.95
C ASN A 154 -16.24 -7.89 1.63
N PRO A 155 -15.62 -8.95 2.19
CA PRO A 155 -16.03 -10.33 1.88
C PRO A 155 -17.45 -10.69 2.35
N GLY A 156 -18.06 -9.87 3.21
CA GLY A 156 -19.44 -10.05 3.65
C GLY A 156 -20.48 -9.49 2.68
N HIS A 157 -20.07 -8.86 1.59
CA HIS A 157 -20.96 -8.35 0.55
C HIS A 157 -20.82 -9.21 -0.70
N THR A 158 -21.73 -10.12 -0.85
CA THR A 158 -21.91 -10.89 -2.09
C THR A 158 -23.15 -10.40 -2.80
#